data_8185fc657c723bc9ca636377af3da0b4
#
_entry.id   8185fc657c723bc9ca636377af3da0b4
#
_cell.length_a   1.000
_cell.length_b   1.000
_cell.length_c   1.000
_cell.angle_alpha   90.00
_cell.angle_beta   90.00
_cell.angle_gamma   90.00
#
_symmetry.space_group_name_H-M   'P 1'
#
loop_
_entity.id
_entity.type
_entity.pdbx_description
1 polymer ?
#
loop_
_entity_poly.entity_id
_entity_poly.type
_entity_poly.pdbx_seq_one_letter_code
_entity_poly.pdbx_strand_id
1 'polypeptide(L)'
;MDIVSLWEKTLQLIKGEVSTASFNAFFKEIKPLKQISNELIFLAPNEFIQNILENRYLNLIESCVSELSLKKYQIKFILDEKEIQDTTEEDKSNTIKKSYPNLNPKYTFDTFVIGNSNRFAHAACVAVAESPAKAYNPLFLYGGVGLGKTHLMHAIGHHIMCQQEDPKVVYVSSEKFTNELINSIKNDKNEEFRNKYRNVDVLLID
;
A
#
# COMPACT_ATOMS: atom_id res chain seq x y z
N MET A 1 19.18 23.62 -4.02
CA MET A 1 20.04 22.45 -4.24
C MET A 1 19.29 21.57 -5.21
N ASP A 2 19.92 21.12 -6.28
CA ASP A 2 19.27 20.24 -7.26
C ASP A 2 19.00 18.87 -6.65
N ILE A 3 17.88 18.22 -7.04
CA ILE A 3 17.46 16.93 -6.49
C ILE A 3 18.53 15.83 -6.69
N VAL A 4 19.26 15.88 -7.80
CA VAL A 4 20.32 14.91 -8.12
C VAL A 4 21.47 15.05 -7.10
N SER A 5 21.96 16.28 -6.90
CA SER A 5 23.03 16.57 -5.92
C SER A 5 22.61 16.28 -4.48
N LEU A 6 21.33 16.52 -4.15
CA LEU A 6 20.77 16.18 -2.84
C LEU A 6 20.75 14.67 -2.65
N TRP A 7 20.30 13.92 -3.67
CA TRP A 7 20.22 12.46 -3.62
C TRP A 7 21.62 11.82 -3.50
N GLU A 8 22.60 12.28 -4.26
CA GLU A 8 23.97 11.76 -4.16
C GLU A 8 24.55 11.90 -2.76
N LYS A 9 24.34 13.05 -2.11
CA LYS A 9 24.78 13.26 -0.71
C LYS A 9 23.99 12.40 0.27
N THR A 10 22.68 12.25 0.04
CA THR A 10 21.81 11.37 0.85
C THR A 10 22.30 9.92 0.77
N LEU A 11 22.66 9.44 -0.44
CA LEU A 11 23.22 8.10 -0.61
C LEU A 11 24.55 7.90 0.15
N GLN A 12 25.37 8.92 0.27
CA GLN A 12 26.61 8.83 1.06
C GLN A 12 26.32 8.64 2.56
N LEU A 13 25.33 9.35 3.11
CA LEU A 13 24.90 9.17 4.50
C LEU A 13 24.29 7.77 4.70
N ILE A 14 23.36 7.38 3.83
CA ILE A 14 22.70 6.06 3.91
C ILE A 14 23.71 4.92 3.85
N LYS A 15 24.79 5.07 3.06
CA LYS A 15 25.86 4.07 2.95
C LYS A 15 26.58 3.84 4.28
N GLY A 16 26.62 4.83 5.17
CA GLY A 16 27.15 4.70 6.53
C GLY A 16 26.20 3.99 7.50
N GLU A 17 24.90 4.06 7.25
CA GLU A 17 23.85 3.56 8.16
C GLU A 17 23.35 2.15 7.81
N VAL A 18 23.59 1.67 6.59
CA VAL A 18 23.12 0.34 6.15
C VAL A 18 24.27 -0.56 5.72
N SER A 19 24.04 -1.88 5.72
CA SER A 19 25.05 -2.81 5.23
C SER A 19 25.33 -2.61 3.74
N THR A 20 26.55 -2.88 3.30
CA THR A 20 26.95 -2.79 1.88
C THR A 20 26.04 -3.65 0.97
N ALA A 21 25.60 -4.81 1.46
CA ALA A 21 24.68 -5.68 0.73
C ALA A 21 23.31 -5.02 0.54
N SER A 22 22.74 -4.45 1.60
CA SER A 22 21.45 -3.73 1.53
C SER A 22 21.54 -2.47 0.67
N PHE A 23 22.65 -1.72 0.76
CA PHE A 23 22.87 -0.56 -0.08
C PHE A 23 22.88 -0.90 -1.56
N ASN A 24 23.65 -1.91 -1.96
CA ASN A 24 23.75 -2.33 -3.35
C ASN A 24 22.43 -2.93 -3.88
N ALA A 25 21.67 -3.64 -3.02
CA ALA A 25 20.42 -4.27 -3.42
C ALA A 25 19.27 -3.29 -3.60
N PHE A 26 19.17 -2.23 -2.78
CA PHE A 26 17.95 -1.42 -2.71
C PHE A 26 18.14 0.04 -3.12
N PHE A 27 19.34 0.62 -3.00
CA PHE A 27 19.54 2.05 -3.21
C PHE A 27 20.25 2.40 -4.51
N LYS A 28 21.06 1.49 -5.05
CA LYS A 28 21.95 1.76 -6.19
C LYS A 28 21.21 2.11 -7.48
N GLU A 29 20.03 1.54 -7.68
CA GLU A 29 19.25 1.68 -8.93
C GLU A 29 18.15 2.74 -8.85
N ILE A 30 18.02 3.43 -7.69
CA ILE A 30 17.03 4.50 -7.53
C ILE A 30 17.48 5.74 -8.28
N LYS A 31 16.58 6.31 -9.08
CA LYS A 31 16.84 7.53 -9.84
C LYS A 31 16.01 8.69 -9.30
N PRO A 32 16.62 9.83 -8.92
CA PRO A 32 15.87 11.04 -8.62
C PRO A 32 15.25 11.59 -9.92
N LEU A 33 13.95 11.89 -9.91
CA LEU A 33 13.22 12.38 -11.08
C LEU A 33 12.90 13.85 -10.95
N LYS A 34 12.14 14.23 -9.95
CA LYS A 34 11.63 15.60 -9.84
C LYS A 34 11.38 16.00 -8.39
N GLN A 35 11.52 17.31 -8.13
CA GLN A 35 11.05 17.93 -6.91
C GLN A 35 9.80 18.76 -7.24
N ILE A 36 8.71 18.52 -6.53
CA ILE A 36 7.46 19.28 -6.64
C ILE A 36 7.12 19.82 -5.25
N SER A 37 7.19 21.13 -5.09
CA SER A 37 6.97 21.79 -3.79
C SER A 37 7.77 21.16 -2.66
N ASN A 38 7.17 20.34 -1.84
CA ASN A 38 7.77 19.66 -0.68
C ASN A 38 7.88 18.15 -0.87
N GLU A 39 7.66 17.64 -2.07
CA GLU A 39 7.80 16.22 -2.42
C GLU A 39 9.03 16.00 -3.29
N LEU A 40 9.79 14.94 -2.97
CA LEU A 40 10.87 14.43 -3.81
C LEU A 40 10.42 13.11 -4.42
N ILE A 41 10.43 13.05 -5.75
CA ILE A 41 9.94 11.90 -6.51
C ILE A 41 11.14 11.12 -7.05
N PHE A 42 11.14 9.83 -6.77
CA PHE A 42 12.17 8.89 -7.18
C PHE A 42 11.58 7.73 -7.98
N LEU A 43 12.31 7.29 -9.01
CA LEU A 43 11.97 6.09 -9.76
C LEU A 43 12.57 4.87 -9.07
N ALA A 44 11.72 3.94 -8.67
CA ALA A 44 12.14 2.63 -8.19
C ALA A 44 12.21 1.63 -9.36
N PRO A 45 13.19 0.72 -9.39
CA PRO A 45 13.36 -0.21 -10.52
C PRO A 45 12.25 -1.26 -10.63
N ASN A 46 11.56 -1.57 -9.52
CA ASN A 46 10.42 -2.49 -9.47
C ASN A 46 9.63 -2.31 -8.16
N GLU A 47 8.42 -2.88 -8.14
CA GLU A 47 7.49 -2.82 -7.00
C GLU A 47 8.07 -3.42 -5.71
N PHE A 48 8.90 -4.47 -5.82
CA PHE A 48 9.53 -5.09 -4.65
C PHE A 48 10.47 -4.13 -3.94
N ILE A 49 11.33 -3.43 -4.70
CA ILE A 49 12.26 -2.43 -4.14
C ILE A 49 11.48 -1.22 -3.61
N GLN A 50 10.46 -0.73 -4.33
CA GLN A 50 9.58 0.32 -3.86
C GLN A 50 8.99 -0.01 -2.48
N ASN A 51 8.38 -1.18 -2.33
CA ASN A 51 7.78 -1.62 -1.07
C ASN A 51 8.80 -1.71 0.08
N ILE A 52 10.02 -2.19 -0.19
CA ILE A 52 11.09 -2.25 0.82
C ILE A 52 11.50 -0.85 1.25
N LEU A 53 11.67 0.07 0.32
CA LEU A 53 12.07 1.45 0.61
C LEU A 53 10.99 2.18 1.44
N GLU A 54 9.73 2.04 1.06
CA GLU A 54 8.60 2.67 1.75
C GLU A 54 8.36 2.11 3.15
N ASN A 55 8.44 0.78 3.31
CA ASN A 55 8.12 0.16 4.60
C ASN A 55 9.30 0.12 5.58
N ARG A 56 10.53 0.07 5.09
CA ARG A 56 11.71 -0.16 5.94
C ARG A 56 12.67 1.02 6.00
N TYR A 57 12.84 1.72 4.89
CA TYR A 57 13.90 2.73 4.78
C TYR A 57 13.38 4.16 4.61
N LEU A 58 12.07 4.37 4.54
CA LEU A 58 11.47 5.70 4.34
C LEU A 58 11.93 6.70 5.42
N ASN A 59 11.82 6.32 6.69
CA ASN A 59 12.22 7.17 7.81
C ASN A 59 13.72 7.52 7.79
N LEU A 60 14.56 6.56 7.39
CA LEU A 60 16.01 6.79 7.24
C LEU A 60 16.28 7.79 6.12
N ILE A 61 15.65 7.61 4.96
CA ILE A 61 15.81 8.51 3.82
C ILE A 61 15.33 9.92 4.17
N GLU A 62 14.16 10.05 4.78
CA GLU A 62 13.60 11.35 5.21
C GLU A 62 14.52 12.04 6.24
N SER A 63 15.09 11.29 7.18
CA SER A 63 16.03 11.83 8.16
C SER A 63 17.31 12.37 7.48
N CYS A 64 17.93 11.57 6.60
CA CYS A 64 19.12 11.98 5.86
C CYS A 64 18.87 13.19 4.95
N VAL A 65 17.73 13.21 4.25
CA VAL A 65 17.34 14.34 3.40
C VAL A 65 17.09 15.60 4.23
N SER A 66 16.43 15.48 5.39
CA SER A 66 16.14 16.61 6.28
C SER A 66 17.43 17.20 6.88
N GLU A 67 18.40 16.36 7.22
CA GLU A 67 19.71 16.78 7.73
C GLU A 67 20.48 17.62 6.70
N LEU A 68 20.45 17.21 5.43
CA LEU A 68 21.15 17.89 4.34
C LEU A 68 20.47 19.15 3.83
N SER A 69 19.13 19.18 3.86
CA SER A 69 18.35 20.25 3.23
C SER A 69 17.82 21.29 4.21
N LEU A 70 17.87 21.01 5.52
CA LEU A 70 17.23 21.81 6.59
C LEU A 70 15.72 22.01 6.39
N LYS A 71 15.11 21.18 5.54
CA LYS A 71 13.68 21.17 5.21
C LYS A 71 13.14 19.76 5.30
N LYS A 72 11.88 19.62 5.70
CA LYS A 72 11.19 18.33 5.65
C LYS A 72 10.62 18.15 4.25
N TYR A 73 11.04 17.11 3.58
CA TYR A 73 10.48 16.66 2.32
C TYR A 73 9.71 15.36 2.51
N GLN A 74 8.63 15.19 1.77
CA GLN A 74 7.96 13.90 1.61
C GLN A 74 8.66 13.14 0.48
N ILE A 75 8.97 11.88 0.72
CA ILE A 75 9.61 11.02 -0.27
C ILE A 75 8.53 10.16 -0.94
N LYS A 76 8.51 10.19 -2.27
CA LYS A 76 7.59 9.37 -3.06
C LYS A 76 8.38 8.53 -4.06
N PHE A 77 8.09 7.23 -4.10
CA PHE A 77 8.64 6.31 -5.10
C PHE A 77 7.56 5.98 -6.12
N ILE A 78 7.93 5.98 -7.41
CA ILE A 78 7.06 5.60 -8.54
C ILE A 78 7.75 4.53 -9.38
N LEU A 79 6.98 3.79 -10.18
CA LEU A 79 7.48 2.72 -11.04
C LEU A 79 7.59 3.13 -12.51
N ASP A 80 6.83 4.14 -12.94
CA ASP A 80 6.84 4.67 -14.32
C ASP A 80 6.85 6.20 -14.28
N GLU A 81 7.64 6.82 -15.14
CA GLU A 81 7.71 8.27 -15.28
C GLU A 81 6.37 8.89 -15.74
N LYS A 82 5.49 8.11 -16.34
CA LYS A 82 4.13 8.54 -16.73
C LYS A 82 3.25 8.92 -15.54
N GLU A 83 3.52 8.38 -14.36
CA GLU A 83 2.79 8.76 -13.13
C GLU A 83 3.02 10.22 -12.71
N ILE A 84 4.03 10.90 -13.30
CA ILE A 84 4.29 12.33 -13.05
C ILE A 84 3.32 13.23 -13.83
N GLN A 85 2.76 12.79 -14.96
CA GLN A 85 1.93 13.63 -15.82
C GLN A 85 0.52 13.86 -15.28
N ASP A 86 0.05 12.98 -14.39
CA ASP A 86 -1.26 13.15 -13.72
C ASP A 86 -1.23 14.12 -12.53
N THR A 87 -0.07 14.73 -12.22
CA THR A 87 0.08 15.65 -11.08
C THR A 87 0.22 17.12 -11.44
N THR A 88 0.05 17.51 -12.72
CA THR A 88 0.04 18.91 -13.14
C THR A 88 -1.33 19.26 -13.70
N GLU A 89 -2.25 19.61 -12.83
CA GLU A 89 -3.21 20.72 -12.88
C GLU A 89 -4.38 20.47 -11.89
N GLU A 90 -4.59 21.49 -11.05
CA GLU A 90 -5.78 21.79 -10.27
C GLU A 90 -6.18 20.76 -9.16
N ASP A 91 -6.11 21.07 -7.90
CA ASP A 91 -7.02 21.91 -7.14
C ASP A 91 -6.59 22.06 -5.66
N LYS A 92 -6.64 23.29 -5.18
CA LYS A 92 -6.73 23.58 -3.76
C LYS A 92 -8.15 23.27 -3.31
N SER A 93 -8.43 22.04 -3.01
CA SER A 93 -9.56 21.67 -2.18
C SER A 93 -9.18 20.47 -1.33
N ASN A 94 -9.54 20.53 -0.06
CA ASN A 94 -9.43 19.49 0.95
C ASN A 94 -10.08 18.18 0.46
N THR A 95 -9.41 17.44 -0.41
CA THR A 95 -9.78 16.08 -0.73
C THR A 95 -8.89 15.17 0.10
N ILE A 96 -9.48 14.57 1.11
CA ILE A 96 -9.00 13.36 1.78
C ILE A 96 -8.50 12.43 0.67
N LYS A 97 -7.18 12.22 0.57
CA LYS A 97 -6.58 11.25 -0.37
C LYS A 97 -7.30 9.94 -0.14
N LYS A 98 -8.14 9.52 -1.09
CA LYS A 98 -8.76 8.19 -1.10
C LYS A 98 -7.64 7.17 -1.11
N SER A 99 -7.37 6.58 0.03
CA SER A 99 -6.45 5.45 0.14
C SER A 99 -7.17 4.26 -0.45
N TYR A 100 -6.98 4.01 -1.73
CA TYR A 100 -7.44 2.76 -2.33
C TYR A 100 -6.70 1.61 -1.65
N PRO A 101 -7.38 0.53 -1.24
CA PRO A 101 -6.70 -0.64 -0.71
C PRO A 101 -5.75 -1.19 -1.78
N ASN A 102 -4.57 -1.66 -1.37
CA ASN A 102 -3.57 -2.29 -2.24
C ASN A 102 -4.10 -3.64 -2.77
N LEU A 103 -5.13 -3.61 -3.61
CA LEU A 103 -5.71 -4.77 -4.25
C LEU A 103 -5.00 -5.04 -5.57
N ASN A 104 -4.62 -6.30 -5.80
CA ASN A 104 -4.05 -6.70 -7.08
C ASN A 104 -5.11 -6.57 -8.20
N PRO A 105 -4.90 -5.73 -9.23
CA PRO A 105 -5.91 -5.49 -10.28
C PRO A 105 -6.21 -6.72 -11.13
N LYS A 106 -5.36 -7.75 -11.11
CA LYS A 106 -5.57 -9.02 -11.83
C LYS A 106 -6.52 -9.98 -11.09
N TYR A 107 -6.82 -9.74 -9.81
CA TYR A 107 -7.61 -10.64 -8.99
C TYR A 107 -9.05 -10.17 -8.95
N THR A 108 -9.79 -10.45 -10.02
CA THR A 108 -11.22 -10.16 -10.19
C THR A 108 -12.02 -11.47 -10.27
N PHE A 109 -13.34 -11.41 -10.12
CA PHE A 109 -14.18 -12.59 -10.31
C PHE A 109 -14.11 -13.13 -11.74
N ASP A 110 -13.96 -12.26 -12.75
CA ASP A 110 -13.89 -12.66 -14.16
C ASP A 110 -12.61 -13.43 -14.49
N THR A 111 -11.53 -13.19 -13.78
CA THR A 111 -10.25 -13.89 -13.98
C THR A 111 -10.09 -15.12 -13.11
N PHE A 112 -11.05 -15.38 -12.21
CA PHE A 112 -10.99 -16.53 -11.32
C PHE A 112 -11.46 -17.81 -12.03
N VAL A 113 -10.64 -18.87 -11.98
CA VAL A 113 -10.97 -20.15 -12.59
C VAL A 113 -11.88 -20.94 -11.66
N ILE A 114 -13.13 -21.15 -12.07
CA ILE A 114 -14.13 -21.89 -11.31
C ILE A 114 -14.06 -23.37 -11.64
N GLY A 115 -13.93 -24.20 -10.62
CA GLY A 115 -14.01 -25.67 -10.70
C GLY A 115 -14.97 -26.23 -9.64
N ASN A 116 -15.15 -27.57 -9.67
CA ASN A 116 -16.09 -28.22 -8.73
C ASN A 116 -15.70 -28.01 -7.25
N SER A 117 -14.42 -27.93 -6.94
CA SER A 117 -13.90 -27.80 -5.57
C SER A 117 -14.01 -26.39 -4.97
N ASN A 118 -14.06 -25.36 -5.82
CA ASN A 118 -14.09 -23.95 -5.36
C ASN A 118 -15.38 -23.21 -5.71
N ARG A 119 -16.31 -23.85 -6.39
CA ARG A 119 -17.56 -23.26 -6.85
C ARG A 119 -18.40 -22.66 -5.71
N PHE A 120 -18.46 -23.36 -4.58
CA PHE A 120 -19.18 -22.89 -3.41
C PHE A 120 -18.50 -21.65 -2.80
N ALA A 121 -17.16 -21.67 -2.65
CA ALA A 121 -16.42 -20.53 -2.15
C ALA A 121 -16.56 -19.30 -3.05
N HIS A 122 -16.49 -19.50 -4.38
CA HIS A 122 -16.72 -18.43 -5.35
C HIS A 122 -18.15 -17.84 -5.19
N ALA A 123 -19.19 -18.68 -5.16
CA ALA A 123 -20.58 -18.21 -5.00
C ALA A 123 -20.81 -17.44 -3.70
N ALA A 124 -20.22 -17.90 -2.59
CA ALA A 124 -20.28 -17.18 -1.31
C ALA A 124 -19.58 -15.81 -1.37
N CYS A 125 -18.41 -15.74 -2.05
CA CYS A 125 -17.71 -14.48 -2.25
C CYS A 125 -18.50 -13.48 -3.11
N VAL A 126 -19.14 -13.95 -4.17
CA VAL A 126 -20.03 -13.12 -5.01
C VAL A 126 -21.21 -12.61 -4.19
N ALA A 127 -21.87 -13.47 -3.41
CA ALA A 127 -23.00 -13.06 -2.56
C ALA A 127 -22.61 -11.99 -1.52
N VAL A 128 -21.41 -12.09 -0.94
CA VAL A 128 -20.87 -11.05 -0.03
C VAL A 128 -20.56 -9.77 -0.78
N ALA A 129 -20.00 -9.86 -1.97
CA ALA A 129 -19.65 -8.69 -2.78
C ALA A 129 -20.89 -7.91 -3.25
N GLU A 130 -21.95 -8.62 -3.64
CA GLU A 130 -23.23 -8.02 -4.07
C GLU A 130 -24.05 -7.44 -2.89
N SER A 131 -23.93 -8.03 -1.70
CA SER A 131 -24.70 -7.62 -0.53
C SER A 131 -23.86 -7.75 0.76
N PRO A 132 -22.91 -6.83 0.99
CA PRO A 132 -22.06 -6.85 2.19
C PRO A 132 -22.89 -6.87 3.48
N ALA A 133 -22.43 -7.63 4.47
CA ALA A 133 -23.02 -7.79 5.79
C ALA A 133 -24.41 -8.47 5.84
N LYS A 134 -24.99 -8.88 4.70
CA LYS A 134 -26.32 -9.51 4.69
C LYS A 134 -26.27 -11.03 4.73
N ALA A 135 -25.52 -11.67 3.84
CA ALA A 135 -25.52 -13.14 3.70
C ALA A 135 -24.53 -13.81 4.65
N TYR A 136 -23.29 -13.34 4.63
CA TYR A 136 -22.17 -13.89 5.43
C TYR A 136 -21.35 -12.74 6.04
N ASN A 137 -21.33 -12.67 7.38
CA ASN A 137 -20.52 -11.71 8.12
C ASN A 137 -20.16 -12.28 9.51
N PRO A 138 -18.91 -12.71 9.72
CA PRO A 138 -17.81 -12.73 8.76
C PRO A 138 -17.93 -13.86 7.73
N LEU A 139 -17.34 -13.66 6.53
CA LEU A 139 -17.01 -14.73 5.61
C LEU A 139 -15.60 -15.22 5.90
N PHE A 140 -15.43 -16.51 6.15
CA PHE A 140 -14.13 -17.13 6.39
C PHE A 140 -13.79 -18.12 5.28
N LEU A 141 -12.70 -17.84 4.55
CA LEU A 141 -12.17 -18.69 3.48
C LEU A 141 -10.97 -19.49 3.99
N TYR A 142 -11.07 -20.82 3.94
CA TYR A 142 -9.98 -21.70 4.35
C TYR A 142 -9.67 -22.74 3.30
N GLY A 143 -8.47 -23.30 3.34
CA GLY A 143 -7.99 -24.29 2.38
C GLY A 143 -6.49 -24.24 2.19
N GLY A 144 -5.95 -25.17 1.40
CA GLY A 144 -4.53 -25.26 1.09
C GLY A 144 -3.95 -24.04 0.39
N VAL A 145 -2.63 -24.01 0.26
CA VAL A 145 -1.90 -22.95 -0.45
C VAL A 145 -2.23 -23.01 -1.96
N GLY A 146 -2.28 -21.85 -2.63
CA GLY A 146 -2.48 -21.78 -4.08
C GLY A 146 -3.92 -21.99 -4.57
N LEU A 147 -4.91 -22.16 -3.69
CA LEU A 147 -6.31 -22.40 -4.08
C LEU A 147 -7.11 -21.12 -4.41
N GLY A 148 -6.46 -19.95 -4.44
CA GLY A 148 -7.08 -18.69 -4.85
C GLY A 148 -7.84 -17.94 -3.74
N LYS A 149 -7.58 -18.21 -2.45
CA LYS A 149 -8.25 -17.48 -1.33
C LYS A 149 -7.99 -15.98 -1.41
N THR A 150 -6.74 -15.56 -1.54
CA THR A 150 -6.33 -14.16 -1.72
C THR A 150 -6.97 -13.57 -2.98
N HIS A 151 -7.04 -14.33 -4.09
CA HIS A 151 -7.71 -13.88 -5.31
C HIS A 151 -9.18 -13.55 -5.05
N LEU A 152 -9.93 -14.45 -4.44
CA LEU A 152 -11.35 -14.23 -4.14
C LEU A 152 -11.56 -13.05 -3.19
N MET A 153 -10.69 -12.87 -2.22
CA MET A 153 -10.77 -11.74 -1.30
C MET A 153 -10.54 -10.39 -2.00
N HIS A 154 -9.53 -10.31 -2.89
CA HIS A 154 -9.33 -9.12 -3.72
C HIS A 154 -10.50 -8.88 -4.68
N ALA A 155 -11.07 -9.95 -5.26
CA ALA A 155 -12.24 -9.85 -6.14
C ALA A 155 -13.46 -9.25 -5.43
N ILE A 156 -13.71 -9.61 -4.17
CA ILE A 156 -14.73 -8.96 -3.33
C ILE A 156 -14.47 -7.46 -3.23
N GLY A 157 -13.24 -7.08 -2.88
CA GLY A 157 -12.86 -5.68 -2.75
C GLY A 157 -13.07 -4.87 -4.04
N HIS A 158 -12.60 -5.39 -5.17
CA HIS A 158 -12.80 -4.77 -6.49
C HIS A 158 -14.27 -4.62 -6.85
N HIS A 159 -15.07 -5.65 -6.63
CA HIS A 159 -16.50 -5.64 -6.96
C HIS A 159 -17.26 -4.56 -6.16
N ILE A 160 -17.03 -4.47 -4.85
CA ILE A 160 -17.65 -3.47 -3.98
C ILE A 160 -17.23 -2.06 -4.39
N MET A 161 -15.93 -1.86 -4.69
CA MET A 161 -15.41 -0.55 -5.13
C MET A 161 -15.99 -0.09 -6.47
N CYS A 162 -16.39 -1.04 -7.34
CA CYS A 162 -17.06 -0.72 -8.61
C CYS A 162 -18.55 -0.40 -8.46
N GLN A 163 -19.23 -0.96 -7.44
CA GLN A 163 -20.68 -0.83 -7.29
C GLN A 163 -21.14 0.30 -6.37
N GLN A 164 -20.30 0.74 -5.46
CA GLN A 164 -20.67 1.75 -4.46
C GLN A 164 -19.91 3.06 -4.70
N GLU A 165 -20.56 4.17 -4.44
CA GLU A 165 -19.92 5.47 -4.42
C GLU A 165 -19.08 5.60 -3.12
N ASP A 166 -17.76 5.59 -3.25
CA ASP A 166 -16.79 5.84 -2.19
C ASP A 166 -16.80 4.86 -0.99
N PRO A 167 -16.80 3.53 -1.21
CA PRO A 167 -16.79 2.57 -0.12
C PRO A 167 -15.43 2.58 0.59
N LYS A 168 -15.45 2.54 1.91
CA LYS A 168 -14.24 2.39 2.74
C LYS A 168 -13.84 0.92 2.82
N VAL A 169 -13.08 0.45 1.83
CA VAL A 169 -12.54 -0.91 1.80
C VAL A 169 -11.10 -0.89 2.34
N VAL A 170 -10.81 -1.72 3.33
CA VAL A 170 -9.46 -1.89 3.88
C VAL A 170 -9.00 -3.32 3.67
N TYR A 171 -7.86 -3.48 2.99
CA TYR A 171 -7.15 -4.75 2.88
C TYR A 171 -5.90 -4.73 3.75
N VAL A 172 -5.69 -5.78 4.53
CA VAL A 172 -4.55 -5.88 5.45
C VAL A 172 -4.15 -7.35 5.60
N SER A 173 -2.83 -7.63 5.66
CA SER A 173 -2.38 -8.98 6.06
C SER A 173 -2.62 -9.21 7.55
N SER A 174 -2.88 -10.47 7.93
CA SER A 174 -3.05 -10.85 9.35
C SER A 174 -1.84 -10.49 10.20
N GLU A 175 -0.64 -10.60 9.66
CA GLU A 175 0.60 -10.17 10.32
C GLU A 175 0.59 -8.66 10.61
N LYS A 176 0.31 -7.83 9.60
CA LYS A 176 0.25 -6.37 9.76
C LYS A 176 -0.84 -5.96 10.74
N PHE A 177 -2.03 -6.55 10.63
CA PHE A 177 -3.14 -6.29 11.55
C PHE A 177 -2.75 -6.61 13.00
N THR A 178 -2.12 -7.77 13.23
CA THR A 178 -1.66 -8.20 14.56
C THR A 178 -0.56 -7.28 15.09
N ASN A 179 0.42 -6.92 14.26
CA ASN A 179 1.50 -6.01 14.66
C ASN A 179 0.97 -4.61 15.01
N GLU A 180 0.03 -4.08 14.24
CA GLU A 180 -0.61 -2.80 14.55
C GLU A 180 -1.41 -2.87 15.86
N LEU A 181 -2.13 -3.97 16.10
CA LEU A 181 -2.85 -4.18 17.36
C LEU A 181 -1.89 -4.20 18.57
N ILE A 182 -0.81 -4.98 18.49
CA ILE A 182 0.19 -5.06 19.55
C ILE A 182 0.81 -3.69 19.83
N ASN A 183 1.17 -2.95 18.77
CA ASN A 183 1.75 -1.63 18.90
C ASN A 183 0.77 -0.61 19.47
N SER A 184 -0.52 -0.70 19.12
CA SER A 184 -1.55 0.16 19.70
C SER A 184 -1.73 -0.06 21.20
N ILE A 185 -1.65 -1.31 21.63
CA ILE A 185 -1.71 -1.67 23.08
C ILE A 185 -0.49 -1.14 23.82
N LYS A 186 0.72 -1.33 23.24
CA LYS A 186 1.98 -0.88 23.86
C LYS A 186 2.08 0.66 24.00
N ASN A 187 1.46 1.39 23.08
CA ASN A 187 1.56 2.85 23.01
C ASN A 187 0.29 3.58 23.49
N ASP A 188 -0.65 2.88 24.13
CA ASP A 188 -1.97 3.40 24.57
C ASP A 188 -2.79 4.06 23.44
N LYS A 189 -2.61 3.58 22.18
CA LYS A 189 -3.28 4.08 20.97
C LYS A 189 -4.44 3.18 20.51
N ASN A 190 -5.09 2.51 21.46
CA ASN A 190 -6.17 1.56 21.16
C ASN A 190 -7.35 2.20 20.43
N GLU A 191 -7.61 3.48 20.70
CA GLU A 191 -8.69 4.23 20.06
C GLU A 191 -8.39 4.52 18.58
N GLU A 192 -7.15 4.87 18.25
CA GLU A 192 -6.71 5.06 16.85
C GLU A 192 -6.86 3.76 16.05
N PHE A 193 -6.44 2.63 16.63
CA PHE A 193 -6.59 1.31 16.02
C PHE A 193 -8.07 0.95 15.78
N ARG A 194 -8.93 1.17 16.78
CA ARG A 194 -10.38 0.92 16.66
C ARG A 194 -10.98 1.79 15.57
N ASN A 195 -10.65 3.07 15.52
CA ASN A 195 -11.17 3.99 14.52
C ASN A 195 -10.75 3.60 13.11
N LYS A 196 -9.52 3.11 12.93
CA LYS A 196 -9.01 2.64 11.65
C LYS A 196 -9.77 1.43 11.10
N TYR A 197 -10.11 0.43 11.96
CA TYR A 197 -10.65 -0.86 11.52
C TYR A 197 -12.15 -1.02 11.75
N ARG A 198 -12.78 -0.21 12.59
CA ARG A 198 -14.23 -0.25 12.84
C ARG A 198 -15.02 0.69 11.95
N ASN A 199 -14.42 1.78 11.49
CA ASN A 199 -15.09 2.78 10.66
C ASN A 199 -14.89 2.51 9.16
N VAL A 200 -14.91 1.24 8.77
CA VAL A 200 -14.78 0.77 7.38
C VAL A 200 -16.04 0.01 6.98
N ASP A 201 -16.39 0.07 5.72
CA ASP A 201 -17.55 -0.67 5.18
C ASP A 201 -17.19 -2.14 4.94
N VAL A 202 -15.93 -2.38 4.55
CA VAL A 202 -15.41 -3.74 4.30
C VAL A 202 -13.98 -3.85 4.82
N LEU A 203 -13.74 -4.87 5.64
CA LEU A 203 -12.41 -5.25 6.12
C LEU A 203 -12.03 -6.62 5.56
N LEU A 204 -10.94 -6.65 4.79
CA LEU A 204 -10.34 -7.84 4.19
C LEU A 204 -9.04 -8.17 4.93
N ILE A 205 -8.98 -9.32 5.60
CA ILE A 205 -7.80 -9.78 6.35
C ILE A 205 -7.27 -11.07 5.70
N ASP A 206 -6.02 -11.04 5.20
CA ASP A 206 -5.36 -12.16 4.52
C ASP A 206 -4.32 -12.87 5.39
#